data_92a9b6b590e2c3de972fbbb351c25eb0
#
_entry.id   92a9b6b590e2c3de972fbbb351c25eb0
#
_cell.length_a   1.000
_cell.length_b   1.000
_cell.length_c   1.000
_cell.angle_alpha   90.00
_cell.angle_beta   90.00
_cell.angle_gamma   90.00
#
_symmetry.space_group_name_H-M   'P 1'
#
loop_
_entity.id
_entity.type
_entity.pdbx_description
1 polymer ?
#
loop_
_entity_poly.entity_id
_entity_poly.type
_entity_poly.pdbx_seq_one_letter_code
_entity_poly.pdbx_strand_id
1 'polypeptide(L)'
;YKTVISCIEEIKMNNFFGMLSRMKYINRWGLMRNNINENIAEHSLQVAIIAHGLAVIGNKRFGRNLNAEHIAMMGIMHDTTEIITGDLPTPIKYYAPEIRDAYKKVENIAANQLLKELPENMQEAYEDILIEDDSIEWKYVKAADKLSAYIKCIEEKNTGNTDFAKAEDTIRKALEDMQMEEIDVFIEEFLPAYVMTLDEINK
;
A
#
# COMPACT_ATOMS: atom_id res chain seq x y z
N TYR A 1 4.94 -37.90 41.34
CA TYR A 1 4.03 -37.51 40.24
C TYR A 1 3.70 -35.99 40.18
N LYS A 2 4.34 -35.12 41.02
CA LYS A 2 4.05 -33.68 41.08
C LYS A 2 5.19 -32.79 40.56
N THR A 3 6.27 -33.35 39.98
CA THR A 3 7.49 -32.58 39.69
C THR A 3 7.83 -32.45 38.19
N VAL A 4 6.93 -32.83 37.28
CA VAL A 4 7.18 -32.79 35.82
C VAL A 4 6.30 -31.75 35.06
N ILE A 5 5.43 -30.97 35.78
CA ILE A 5 4.50 -30.03 35.13
C ILE A 5 4.99 -28.57 35.15
N SER A 6 6.24 -28.30 35.57
CA SER A 6 6.71 -26.92 35.73
C SER A 6 7.63 -26.40 34.64
N CYS A 7 7.69 -27.03 33.47
CA CYS A 7 8.50 -26.55 32.32
C CYS A 7 7.77 -26.72 30.98
N ILE A 8 6.47 -26.44 30.93
CA ILE A 8 5.87 -26.00 29.68
C ILE A 8 5.97 -24.47 29.77
N GLU A 9 7.07 -23.89 29.27
CA GLU A 9 7.05 -22.50 28.89
C GLU A 9 5.79 -22.33 28.02
N GLU A 10 4.85 -21.46 28.44
CA GLU A 10 3.71 -21.09 27.62
C GLU A 10 4.32 -20.59 26.30
N ILE A 11 4.14 -21.34 25.23
CA ILE A 11 4.55 -20.91 23.88
C ILE A 11 3.75 -19.65 23.62
N LYS A 12 4.41 -18.49 23.78
CA LYS A 12 3.80 -17.19 23.46
C LYS A 12 3.47 -17.22 21.97
N MET A 13 2.18 -17.29 21.65
CA MET A 13 1.74 -17.19 20.26
C MET A 13 2.02 -15.78 19.76
N ASN A 14 2.67 -15.69 18.61
CA ASN A 14 2.89 -14.43 17.89
C ASN A 14 1.94 -14.39 16.69
N ASN A 15 1.05 -13.42 16.67
CA ASN A 15 -0.06 -13.41 15.72
C ASN A 15 0.23 -12.60 14.45
N PHE A 16 1.38 -11.94 14.34
CA PHE A 16 1.72 -11.00 13.27
C PHE A 16 1.38 -11.52 11.87
N PHE A 17 1.95 -12.65 11.48
CA PHE A 17 1.70 -13.22 10.14
C PHE A 17 0.26 -13.71 9.95
N GLY A 18 -0.38 -14.17 11.03
CA GLY A 18 -1.80 -14.51 11.03
C GLY A 18 -2.67 -13.26 10.79
N MET A 19 -2.30 -12.13 11.39
CA MET A 19 -2.95 -10.84 11.16
C MET A 19 -2.75 -10.37 9.71
N LEU A 20 -1.51 -10.35 9.20
CA LEU A 20 -1.24 -9.96 7.81
C LEU A 20 -2.06 -10.76 6.80
N SER A 21 -2.27 -12.07 7.04
CA SER A 21 -3.09 -12.90 6.15
C SER A 21 -4.56 -12.44 6.02
N ARG A 22 -5.02 -11.54 6.88
CA ARG A 22 -6.39 -11.00 6.86
C ARG A 22 -6.58 -9.85 5.89
N MET A 23 -5.51 -9.25 5.38
CA MET A 23 -5.56 -8.20 4.35
C MET A 23 -6.46 -8.59 3.17
N LYS A 24 -6.46 -9.86 2.77
CA LYS A 24 -7.31 -10.39 1.68
C LYS A 24 -8.82 -10.32 1.93
N TYR A 25 -9.26 -10.04 3.16
CA TYR A 25 -10.69 -9.92 3.52
C TYR A 25 -11.18 -8.47 3.55
N ILE A 26 -10.29 -7.50 3.37
CA ILE A 26 -10.63 -6.08 3.41
C ILE A 26 -10.69 -5.57 1.97
N ASN A 27 -11.91 -5.25 1.53
CA ASN A 27 -12.14 -4.74 0.18
C ASN A 27 -11.92 -3.24 0.15
N ARG A 28 -11.25 -2.77 -0.88
CA ARG A 28 -11.08 -1.35 -1.20
C ARG A 28 -12.29 -0.81 -1.97
N TRP A 29 -12.40 0.53 -2.03
CA TRP A 29 -13.45 1.21 -2.77
C TRP A 29 -14.87 0.84 -2.31
N GLY A 30 -15.06 0.57 -1.03
CA GLY A 30 -16.30 0.03 -0.45
C GLY A 30 -17.56 0.90 -0.64
N LEU A 31 -17.43 2.20 -0.99
CA LEU A 31 -18.55 3.09 -1.31
C LEU A 31 -18.82 3.22 -2.82
N MET A 32 -18.04 2.55 -3.67
CA MET A 32 -18.14 2.66 -5.12
C MET A 32 -18.68 1.36 -5.73
N ARG A 33 -19.38 1.46 -6.83
CA ARG A 33 -19.78 0.29 -7.63
C ARG A 33 -18.57 -0.19 -8.41
N ASN A 34 -18.00 -1.32 -7.99
CA ASN A 34 -16.85 -1.92 -8.62
C ASN A 34 -17.28 -2.97 -9.66
N ASN A 35 -16.70 -2.96 -10.86
CA ASN A 35 -16.75 -4.06 -11.81
C ASN A 35 -15.66 -5.09 -11.53
N ILE A 36 -14.52 -4.64 -11.02
CA ILE A 36 -13.37 -5.46 -10.65
C ILE A 36 -13.15 -5.29 -9.13
N ASN A 37 -13.35 -6.37 -8.38
CA ASN A 37 -13.08 -6.33 -6.94
C ASN A 37 -11.57 -6.25 -6.67
N GLU A 38 -11.21 -5.48 -5.65
CA GLU A 38 -9.85 -5.33 -5.17
C GLU A 38 -9.85 -5.41 -3.65
N ASN A 39 -8.94 -6.19 -3.08
CA ASN A 39 -8.68 -6.20 -1.64
C ASN A 39 -7.30 -5.59 -1.33
N ILE A 40 -7.04 -5.24 -0.06
CA ILE A 40 -5.80 -4.58 0.31
C ILE A 40 -4.55 -5.45 0.09
N ALA A 41 -4.65 -6.79 0.04
CA ALA A 41 -3.50 -7.64 -0.24
C ALA A 41 -3.08 -7.58 -1.72
N GLU A 42 -4.05 -7.60 -2.64
CA GLU A 42 -3.81 -7.42 -4.08
C GLU A 42 -3.26 -6.03 -4.37
N HIS A 43 -3.88 -5.00 -3.78
CA HIS A 43 -3.40 -3.62 -3.87
C HIS A 43 -1.97 -3.46 -3.36
N SER A 44 -1.66 -3.95 -2.17
CA SER A 44 -0.32 -3.85 -1.59
C SER A 44 0.75 -4.56 -2.44
N LEU A 45 0.40 -5.68 -3.07
CA LEU A 45 1.31 -6.33 -4.03
C LEU A 45 1.55 -5.43 -5.25
N GLN A 46 0.50 -4.83 -5.82
CA GLN A 46 0.63 -3.91 -6.95
C GLN A 46 1.45 -2.67 -6.57
N VAL A 47 1.18 -2.08 -5.41
CA VAL A 47 1.96 -0.94 -4.88
C VAL A 47 3.43 -1.29 -4.72
N ALA A 48 3.75 -2.47 -4.17
CA ALA A 48 5.13 -2.91 -4.02
C ALA A 48 5.87 -3.02 -5.36
N ILE A 49 5.22 -3.59 -6.37
CA ILE A 49 5.79 -3.73 -7.73
C ILE A 49 6.03 -2.35 -8.36
N ILE A 50 5.06 -1.45 -8.26
CA ILE A 50 5.17 -0.09 -8.80
C ILE A 50 6.24 0.70 -8.04
N ALA A 51 6.27 0.64 -6.71
CA ALA A 51 7.24 1.35 -5.88
C ALA A 51 8.68 0.92 -6.19
N HIS A 52 8.90 -0.41 -6.35
CA HIS A 52 10.17 -0.94 -6.84
C HIS A 52 10.52 -0.36 -8.22
N GLY A 53 9.56 -0.37 -9.16
CA GLY A 53 9.75 0.16 -10.51
C GLY A 53 10.14 1.64 -10.50
N LEU A 54 9.45 2.48 -9.73
CA LEU A 54 9.76 3.90 -9.57
C LEU A 54 11.16 4.10 -8.99
N ALA A 55 11.55 3.33 -7.97
CA ALA A 55 12.89 3.40 -7.39
C ALA A 55 13.98 3.01 -8.39
N VAL A 56 13.74 1.97 -9.22
CA VAL A 56 14.65 1.57 -10.29
C VAL A 56 14.75 2.66 -11.38
N ILE A 57 13.63 3.26 -11.79
CA ILE A 57 13.62 4.40 -12.72
C ILE A 57 14.47 5.54 -12.14
N GLY A 58 14.24 5.91 -10.88
CA GLY A 58 14.99 6.95 -10.17
C GLY A 58 16.49 6.67 -10.19
N ASN A 59 16.89 5.46 -9.82
CA ASN A 59 18.30 5.06 -9.79
C ASN A 59 18.95 5.07 -11.17
N LYS A 60 18.26 4.55 -12.19
CA LYS A 60 18.84 4.35 -13.52
C LYS A 60 18.81 5.60 -14.40
N ARG A 61 17.78 6.42 -14.28
CA ARG A 61 17.57 7.59 -15.17
C ARG A 61 17.92 8.91 -14.52
N PHE A 62 17.74 9.02 -13.21
CA PHE A 62 17.91 10.29 -12.48
C PHE A 62 19.05 10.25 -11.46
N GLY A 63 19.83 9.15 -11.40
CA GLY A 63 20.99 9.05 -10.52
C GLY A 63 20.65 9.05 -9.04
N ARG A 64 19.43 8.63 -8.68
CA ARG A 64 19.05 8.43 -7.26
C ARG A 64 19.84 7.26 -6.68
N ASN A 65 19.87 7.18 -5.36
CA ASN A 65 20.52 6.07 -4.64
C ASN A 65 19.51 5.47 -3.64
N LEU A 66 18.51 4.76 -4.18
CA LEU A 66 17.39 4.20 -3.43
C LEU A 66 17.57 2.69 -3.27
N ASN A 67 17.17 2.16 -2.11
CA ASN A 67 17.03 0.72 -1.92
C ASN A 67 15.66 0.26 -2.45
N ALA A 68 15.62 -0.17 -3.72
CA ALA A 68 14.37 -0.52 -4.40
C ALA A 68 13.66 -1.72 -3.74
N GLU A 69 14.42 -2.71 -3.27
CA GLU A 69 13.89 -3.89 -2.59
C GLU A 69 13.26 -3.52 -1.24
N HIS A 70 13.89 -2.61 -0.51
CA HIS A 70 13.36 -2.10 0.76
C HIS A 70 12.05 -1.31 0.54
N ILE A 71 12.04 -0.41 -0.45
CA ILE A 71 10.85 0.36 -0.84
C ILE A 71 9.70 -0.56 -1.26
N ALA A 72 10.00 -1.66 -1.99
CA ALA A 72 9.00 -2.66 -2.32
C ALA A 72 8.42 -3.33 -1.06
N MET A 73 9.27 -3.67 -0.08
CA MET A 73 8.80 -4.26 1.16
C MET A 73 7.93 -3.29 1.98
N MET A 74 8.29 -2.00 2.01
CA MET A 74 7.42 -0.95 2.57
C MET A 74 6.08 -0.90 1.84
N GLY A 75 6.07 -1.02 0.49
CA GLY A 75 4.85 -1.08 -0.32
C GLY A 75 3.96 -2.28 0.01
N ILE A 76 4.53 -3.44 0.34
CA ILE A 76 3.74 -4.60 0.82
C ILE A 76 3.07 -4.29 2.16
N MET A 77 3.73 -3.53 3.04
CA MET A 77 3.30 -3.33 4.41
C MET A 77 2.48 -2.05 4.64
N HIS A 78 2.40 -1.14 3.67
CA HIS A 78 1.89 0.22 3.86
C HIS A 78 0.44 0.30 4.39
N ASP A 79 -0.44 -0.60 3.95
CA ASP A 79 -1.85 -0.66 4.36
C ASP A 79 -2.14 -1.74 5.42
N THR A 80 -1.11 -2.34 6.05
CA THR A 80 -1.33 -3.40 7.06
C THR A 80 -2.09 -2.92 8.28
N THR A 81 -2.02 -1.63 8.61
CA THR A 81 -2.80 -1.03 9.70
C THR A 81 -4.31 -1.15 9.48
N GLU A 82 -4.76 -1.25 8.23
CA GLU A 82 -6.16 -1.42 7.88
C GLU A 82 -6.76 -2.76 8.34
N ILE A 83 -5.93 -3.73 8.71
CA ILE A 83 -6.38 -4.95 9.39
C ILE A 83 -7.11 -4.61 10.71
N ILE A 84 -6.73 -3.51 11.35
CA ILE A 84 -7.28 -3.03 12.62
C ILE A 84 -8.32 -1.93 12.38
N THR A 85 -8.01 -0.99 11.48
CA THR A 85 -8.83 0.22 11.25
C THR A 85 -9.92 0.03 10.20
N GLY A 86 -9.78 -0.96 9.32
CA GLY A 86 -10.54 -1.04 8.06
C GLY A 86 -10.06 -0.02 7.03
N ASP A 87 -10.39 -0.26 5.75
CA ASP A 87 -10.18 0.73 4.67
C ASP A 87 -11.16 1.89 4.86
N LEU A 88 -10.65 3.06 5.24
CA LEU A 88 -11.46 4.27 5.39
C LEU A 88 -11.54 5.00 4.05
N PRO A 89 -12.74 5.16 3.47
CA PRO A 89 -12.90 5.86 2.20
C PRO A 89 -12.24 7.26 2.21
N THR A 90 -11.45 7.54 1.18
CA THR A 90 -10.72 8.80 1.00
C THR A 90 -11.55 10.07 1.26
N PRO A 91 -12.83 10.17 0.80
CA PRO A 91 -13.65 11.35 1.11
C PRO A 91 -13.92 11.55 2.60
N ILE A 92 -13.91 10.49 3.40
CA ILE A 92 -14.08 10.58 4.85
C ILE A 92 -12.75 10.93 5.51
N LYS A 93 -11.67 10.25 5.11
CA LYS A 93 -10.31 10.46 5.66
C LYS A 93 -9.86 11.92 5.52
N TYR A 94 -10.23 12.59 4.44
CA TYR A 94 -9.86 13.99 4.15
C TYR A 94 -11.00 14.99 4.27
N TYR A 95 -12.10 14.63 4.95
CA TYR A 95 -13.27 15.52 5.12
C TYR A 95 -12.95 16.80 5.90
N ALA A 96 -12.12 16.68 6.93
CA ALA A 96 -11.64 17.80 7.73
C ALA A 96 -10.21 17.50 8.26
N PRO A 97 -9.36 18.53 8.47
CA PRO A 97 -8.02 18.37 9.01
C PRO A 97 -7.99 17.58 10.33
N GLU A 98 -8.96 17.83 11.20
CA GLU A 98 -9.08 17.18 12.52
C GLU A 98 -9.32 15.67 12.38
N ILE A 99 -10.11 15.25 11.37
CA ILE A 99 -10.37 13.83 11.08
C ILE A 99 -9.10 13.18 10.54
N ARG A 100 -8.44 13.81 9.58
CA ARG A 100 -7.18 13.33 9.02
C ARG A 100 -6.12 13.13 10.11
N ASP A 101 -5.93 14.14 10.98
CA ASP A 101 -4.90 14.10 12.01
C ASP A 101 -5.24 13.09 13.12
N ALA A 102 -6.53 12.92 13.43
CA ALA A 102 -6.99 11.86 14.34
C ALA A 102 -6.77 10.47 13.73
N TYR A 103 -7.09 10.30 12.45
CA TYR A 103 -6.92 9.02 11.77
C TYR A 103 -5.44 8.62 11.67
N LYS A 104 -4.54 9.55 11.34
CA LYS A 104 -3.08 9.30 11.35
C LYS A 104 -2.58 8.82 12.72
N LYS A 105 -3.13 9.33 13.81
CA LYS A 105 -2.82 8.82 15.16
C LYS A 105 -3.32 7.39 15.36
N VAL A 106 -4.50 7.06 14.85
CA VAL A 106 -5.05 5.71 14.93
C VAL A 106 -4.21 4.73 14.11
N GLU A 107 -3.79 5.11 12.90
CA GLU A 107 -2.88 4.31 12.05
C GLU A 107 -1.55 4.03 12.79
N ASN A 108 -0.95 5.05 13.42
CA ASN A 108 0.28 4.86 14.21
C ASN A 108 0.08 3.92 15.41
N ILE A 109 -1.07 4.00 16.10
CA ILE A 109 -1.39 3.08 17.20
C ILE A 109 -1.54 1.66 16.65
N ALA A 110 -2.22 1.48 15.52
CA ALA A 110 -2.41 0.19 14.87
C ALA A 110 -1.07 -0.42 14.41
N ALA A 111 -0.17 0.37 13.80
CA ALA A 111 1.17 -0.07 13.40
C ALA A 111 1.97 -0.59 14.61
N ASN A 112 1.99 0.19 15.69
CA ASN A 112 2.66 -0.21 16.93
C ASN A 112 2.02 -1.43 17.59
N GLN A 113 0.71 -1.63 17.44
CA GLN A 113 0.03 -2.83 17.92
C GLN A 113 0.43 -4.06 17.11
N LEU A 114 0.46 -3.95 15.77
CA LEU A 114 0.93 -5.01 14.89
C LEU A 114 2.37 -5.40 15.18
N LEU A 115 3.25 -4.40 15.40
CA LEU A 115 4.65 -4.62 15.72
C LEU A 115 4.80 -5.48 17.01
N LYS A 116 3.96 -5.25 18.02
CA LYS A 116 3.96 -6.02 19.28
C LYS A 116 3.48 -7.46 19.14
N GLU A 117 2.84 -7.81 18.03
CA GLU A 117 2.48 -9.20 17.70
C GLU A 117 3.69 -10.01 17.19
N LEU A 118 4.86 -9.37 16.99
CA LEU A 118 6.14 -10.01 16.72
C LEU A 118 6.91 -10.29 18.03
N PRO A 119 7.79 -11.31 18.03
CA PRO A 119 8.80 -11.45 19.07
C PRO A 119 9.66 -10.17 19.19
N GLU A 120 10.05 -9.80 20.41
CA GLU A 120 10.81 -8.57 20.67
C GLU A 120 12.09 -8.46 19.81
N ASN A 121 12.80 -9.58 19.62
CA ASN A 121 14.02 -9.64 18.82
C ASN A 121 13.80 -9.51 17.29
N MET A 122 12.55 -9.42 16.83
CA MET A 122 12.20 -9.22 15.43
C MET A 122 11.61 -7.82 15.16
N GLN A 123 11.17 -7.10 16.19
CA GLN A 123 10.43 -5.85 16.03
C GLN A 123 11.26 -4.78 15.30
N GLU A 124 12.54 -4.63 15.64
CA GLU A 124 13.44 -3.66 15.01
C GLU A 124 13.52 -3.82 13.48
N ALA A 125 13.46 -5.08 12.98
CA ALA A 125 13.52 -5.36 11.54
C ALA A 125 12.24 -4.99 10.77
N TYR A 126 11.16 -4.65 11.47
CA TYR A 126 9.87 -4.31 10.86
C TYR A 126 9.44 -2.87 11.13
N GLU A 127 10.14 -2.15 12.00
CA GLU A 127 9.72 -0.82 12.46
C GLU A 127 9.63 0.18 11.30
N ASP A 128 10.67 0.28 10.49
CA ASP A 128 10.81 1.22 9.37
C ASP A 128 9.91 0.88 8.17
N ILE A 129 9.49 -0.39 8.02
CA ILE A 129 8.57 -0.82 6.96
C ILE A 129 7.08 -0.77 7.38
N LEU A 130 6.80 -0.64 8.68
CA LEU A 130 5.43 -0.57 9.22
C LEU A 130 5.03 0.83 9.64
N ILE A 131 5.97 1.63 10.12
CA ILE A 131 5.70 2.97 10.67
C ILE A 131 6.04 4.02 9.61
N GLU A 132 5.00 4.65 9.06
CA GLU A 132 5.16 5.72 8.08
C GLU A 132 5.86 6.93 8.69
N ASP A 133 6.89 7.42 8.00
CA ASP A 133 7.61 8.64 8.31
C ASP A 133 7.70 9.59 7.10
N ASP A 134 8.52 10.65 7.21
CA ASP A 134 8.73 11.63 6.15
C ASP A 134 9.97 11.30 5.28
N SER A 135 10.44 10.03 5.28
CA SER A 135 11.59 9.59 4.48
C SER A 135 11.32 9.67 2.98
N ILE A 136 12.39 9.67 2.20
CA ILE A 136 12.29 9.64 0.75
C ILE A 136 11.66 8.34 0.26
N GLU A 137 11.94 7.22 0.94
CA GLU A 137 11.41 5.90 0.65
C GLU A 137 9.89 5.89 0.74
N TRP A 138 9.31 6.43 1.81
CA TRP A 138 7.85 6.56 1.96
C TRP A 138 7.22 7.47 0.89
N LYS A 139 7.96 8.46 0.36
CA LYS A 139 7.48 9.26 -0.77
C LYS A 139 7.25 8.39 -2.01
N TYR A 140 8.15 7.42 -2.28
CA TYR A 140 8.00 6.48 -3.39
C TYR A 140 6.84 5.50 -3.17
N VAL A 141 6.62 5.03 -1.96
CA VAL A 141 5.45 4.20 -1.62
C VAL A 141 4.15 4.97 -1.85
N LYS A 142 4.06 6.22 -1.38
CA LYS A 142 2.88 7.09 -1.60
C LYS A 142 2.62 7.38 -3.08
N ALA A 143 3.67 7.52 -3.87
CA ALA A 143 3.56 7.69 -5.32
C ALA A 143 3.00 6.41 -5.97
N ALA A 144 3.50 5.26 -5.57
CA ALA A 144 3.06 3.97 -6.07
C ALA A 144 1.60 3.65 -5.66
N ASP A 145 1.20 3.97 -4.43
CA ASP A 145 -0.19 3.85 -3.97
C ASP A 145 -1.14 4.68 -4.86
N LYS A 146 -0.79 5.96 -5.13
CA LYS A 146 -1.58 6.79 -6.04
C LYS A 146 -1.60 6.29 -7.47
N LEU A 147 -0.48 5.76 -7.98
CA LEU A 147 -0.45 5.14 -9.32
C LEU A 147 -1.31 3.87 -9.36
N SER A 148 -1.27 3.02 -8.34
CA SER A 148 -2.15 1.85 -8.24
C SER A 148 -3.62 2.27 -8.25
N ALA A 149 -4.00 3.27 -7.46
CA ALA A 149 -5.36 3.81 -7.46
C ALA A 149 -5.76 4.44 -8.81
N TYR A 150 -4.82 5.07 -9.52
CA TYR A 150 -5.03 5.62 -10.87
C TYR A 150 -5.25 4.52 -11.90
N ILE A 151 -4.44 3.45 -11.85
CA ILE A 151 -4.59 2.27 -12.69
C ILE A 151 -5.99 1.65 -12.48
N LYS A 152 -6.42 1.48 -11.23
CA LYS A 152 -7.76 0.98 -10.90
C LYS A 152 -8.87 1.82 -11.56
N CYS A 153 -8.75 3.15 -11.54
CA CYS A 153 -9.74 4.02 -12.21
C CYS A 153 -9.76 3.79 -13.72
N ILE A 154 -8.59 3.61 -14.35
CA ILE A 154 -8.46 3.35 -15.78
C ILE A 154 -9.08 1.99 -16.14
N GLU A 155 -8.80 0.94 -15.38
CA GLU A 155 -9.34 -0.41 -15.58
C GLU A 155 -10.88 -0.42 -15.45
N GLU A 156 -11.44 0.24 -14.44
CA GLU A 156 -12.89 0.37 -14.27
C GLU A 156 -13.53 1.12 -15.44
N LYS A 157 -12.92 2.22 -15.90
CA LYS A 157 -13.38 2.98 -17.07
C LYS A 157 -13.37 2.14 -18.34
N ASN A 158 -12.35 1.29 -18.55
CA ASN A 158 -12.27 0.38 -19.69
C ASN A 158 -13.38 -0.66 -19.69
N THR A 159 -13.90 -1.03 -18.53
CA THR A 159 -15.08 -1.90 -18.40
C THR A 159 -16.41 -1.15 -18.51
N GLY A 160 -16.37 0.16 -18.82
CA GLY A 160 -17.54 1.03 -18.96
C GLY A 160 -18.07 1.59 -17.64
N ASN A 161 -17.35 1.47 -16.55
CA ASN A 161 -17.75 2.01 -15.25
C ASN A 161 -17.39 3.50 -15.13
N THR A 162 -18.38 4.36 -15.14
CA THR A 162 -18.22 5.82 -15.06
C THR A 162 -18.17 6.35 -13.62
N ASP A 163 -18.42 5.54 -12.60
CA ASP A 163 -18.39 5.97 -11.21
C ASP A 163 -16.99 6.43 -10.78
N PHE A 164 -15.94 5.94 -11.44
CA PHE A 164 -14.54 6.24 -11.13
C PHE A 164 -14.01 7.51 -11.85
N ALA A 165 -14.76 8.13 -12.75
CA ALA A 165 -14.28 9.28 -13.55
C ALA A 165 -13.78 10.45 -12.69
N LYS A 166 -14.51 10.83 -11.64
CA LYS A 166 -14.09 11.91 -10.74
C LYS A 166 -12.88 11.53 -9.89
N ALA A 167 -12.77 10.26 -9.48
CA ALA A 167 -11.61 9.76 -8.75
C ALA A 167 -10.37 9.78 -9.65
N GLU A 168 -10.48 9.35 -10.91
CA GLU A 168 -9.43 9.42 -11.93
C GLU A 168 -8.84 10.82 -12.02
N ASP A 169 -9.69 11.85 -12.21
CA ASP A 169 -9.24 13.26 -12.32
C ASP A 169 -8.53 13.74 -11.05
N THR A 170 -9.09 13.41 -9.89
CA THR A 170 -8.53 13.82 -8.59
C THR A 170 -7.17 13.19 -8.32
N ILE A 171 -7.04 11.88 -8.60
CA ILE A 171 -5.79 11.14 -8.37
C ILE A 171 -4.73 11.59 -9.37
N ARG A 172 -5.09 11.80 -10.63
CA ARG A 172 -4.19 12.32 -11.64
C ARG A 172 -3.58 13.65 -11.20
N LYS A 173 -4.41 14.60 -10.75
CA LYS A 173 -3.92 15.87 -10.23
C LYS A 173 -3.00 15.68 -9.02
N ALA A 174 -3.33 14.77 -8.11
CA ALA A 174 -2.48 14.48 -6.96
C ALA A 174 -1.13 13.88 -7.34
N LEU A 175 -1.05 13.11 -8.44
CA LEU A 175 0.21 12.61 -9.01
C LEU A 175 1.04 13.76 -9.59
N GLU A 176 0.42 14.65 -10.37
CA GLU A 176 1.07 15.85 -10.93
C GLU A 176 1.64 16.75 -9.81
N ASP A 177 0.89 16.94 -8.72
CA ASP A 177 1.29 17.77 -7.57
C ASP A 177 2.49 17.17 -6.80
N MET A 178 2.80 15.87 -6.95
CA MET A 178 3.97 15.24 -6.35
C MET A 178 5.30 15.64 -7.00
N GLN A 179 5.26 16.13 -8.24
CA GLN A 179 6.43 16.62 -9.00
C GLN A 179 7.61 15.63 -8.98
N MET A 180 7.35 14.37 -9.31
CA MET A 180 8.35 13.30 -9.39
C MET A 180 8.54 12.88 -10.85
N GLU A 181 9.75 13.06 -11.37
CA GLU A 181 10.13 12.67 -12.75
C GLU A 181 9.88 11.18 -13.01
N GLU A 182 10.01 10.35 -11.98
CA GLU A 182 9.76 8.91 -12.03
C GLU A 182 8.30 8.58 -12.33
N ILE A 183 7.36 9.39 -11.83
CA ILE A 183 5.92 9.25 -12.11
C ILE A 183 5.66 9.57 -13.59
N ASP A 184 6.25 10.65 -14.11
CA ASP A 184 6.07 11.04 -15.50
C ASP A 184 6.56 9.94 -16.46
N VAL A 185 7.73 9.38 -16.18
CA VAL A 185 8.27 8.23 -16.94
C VAL A 185 7.33 7.01 -16.84
N PHE A 186 6.81 6.72 -15.66
CA PHE A 186 5.91 5.58 -15.48
C PHE A 186 4.62 5.75 -16.27
N ILE A 187 4.03 6.94 -16.23
CA ILE A 187 2.80 7.28 -16.96
C ILE A 187 3.02 7.21 -18.48
N GLU A 188 4.16 7.72 -18.97
CA GLU A 188 4.44 7.75 -20.39
C GLU A 188 4.77 6.37 -20.96
N GLU A 189 5.60 5.58 -20.28
CA GLU A 189 6.19 4.36 -20.86
C GLU A 189 5.50 3.08 -20.41
N PHE A 190 4.91 3.02 -19.21
CA PHE A 190 4.38 1.77 -18.63
C PHE A 190 2.86 1.76 -18.49
N LEU A 191 2.25 2.90 -18.19
CA LEU A 191 0.79 2.97 -18.00
C LEU A 191 -0.01 2.54 -19.23
N PRO A 192 0.39 2.83 -20.50
CA PRO A 192 -0.36 2.39 -21.66
C PRO A 192 -0.62 0.87 -21.74
N ALA A 193 0.25 0.05 -21.16
CA ALA A 193 0.10 -1.40 -21.15
C ALA A 193 -1.12 -1.89 -20.34
N TYR A 194 -1.59 -1.10 -19.38
CA TYR A 194 -2.75 -1.46 -18.54
C TYR A 194 -4.11 -1.40 -19.26
N VAL A 195 -4.15 -0.82 -20.46
CA VAL A 195 -5.36 -0.77 -21.30
C VAL A 195 -5.27 -1.69 -22.52
N MET A 196 -4.14 -2.34 -22.72
CA MET A 196 -3.91 -3.27 -23.82
C MET A 196 -4.53 -4.65 -23.54
N THR A 197 -4.98 -5.31 -24.57
CA THR A 197 -5.33 -6.73 -24.50
C THR A 197 -4.06 -7.60 -24.40
N LEU A 198 -4.22 -8.84 -23.94
CA LEU A 198 -3.09 -9.77 -23.83
C LEU A 198 -2.37 -9.96 -25.19
N ASP A 199 -3.10 -9.97 -26.30
CA ASP A 199 -2.54 -10.12 -27.65
C ASP A 199 -1.77 -8.88 -28.10
N GLU A 200 -2.10 -7.70 -27.59
CA GLU A 200 -1.36 -6.46 -27.87
C GLU A 200 -0.07 -6.34 -27.06
N ILE A 201 -0.08 -6.81 -25.81
CA ILE A 201 1.11 -6.81 -24.95
C ILE A 201 2.17 -7.82 -25.47
N ASN A 202 1.77 -8.92 -26.10
CA ASN A 202 2.65 -10.00 -26.54
C ASN A 202 3.18 -9.81 -27.98
N LYS A 203 3.04 -8.64 -28.57
CA LYS A 203 3.65 -8.28 -29.87
C LYS A 203 5.00 -7.64 -29.65
#